data_c1f63e9ae9245a05f11814579ba76ce7
#
_entry.id   c1f63e9ae9245a05f11814579ba76ce7
#
_cell.length_a   1.000
_cell.length_b   1.000
_cell.length_c   1.000
_cell.angle_alpha   90.00
_cell.angle_beta   90.00
_cell.angle_gamma   90.00
#
_symmetry.space_group_name_H-M   'P 1'
#
loop_
_entity.id
_entity.type
_entity.pdbx_description
1 polymer ?
#
loop_
_entity_poly.entity_id
_entity_poly.type
_entity_poly.pdbx_seq_one_letter_code
_entity_poly.pdbx_strand_id
1 'polypeptide(L)'
;MEVHKVVAPPHRSTAAKLKTRLKETFFPDDPLRQFKGQPNRTKLIRAAQYIFPILQWCPEYSFRLLKSDVVSGLTIASLAIPQGISYAKLANLPPIVGLYSSFVPPLVYAVLGSSRDLAVGPVSIASLILGSMLRQQVSPVDNPLLFLQLAFSSTFFAGLFQASLGILRLGFIIDFLSKATLIGFMAGAAIIVSLQQLKALLGITHFTKQMGVVPVLSSVFHHTNEWSWQTIVMGVCFLLFLLATRHLSMKKPKLFWVSAGAPLLSVIVSTLLVFVFRADRHGISVIGKLQEGLNPPSWNMLQFHGSHLGLVAKTGLITGIVSLTEGIAVGRTFAALKNYHVDGNKEMIAIGLMNVVGSATSCYVTTGAFSRSAVNNNAGCKTAVSNIVMSVTVMGLAIAVGLSLFKLLMQVTRPKTVIMGNIPGTDIYRNLHHYKEARRIPGVLVLSIESAVNFANSNYLTERTSRWIEDSEEEEAQEKHSSLQFLILEMSAVSGVDTNGVSFFKELKKTTAKKNIELVFVNPLSEVMEKLQRADEEEEFMRPEFLFLTVAEAVASLSLKGPSLNNV
;
A
#
# COMPACT_ATOMS: atom_id res chain seq x y z
N MET A 1 58.59 -52.81 -7.66
CA MET A 1 58.12 -51.38 -7.66
C MET A 1 58.25 -50.91 -9.10
N GLU A 2 57.12 -50.69 -9.81
CA GLU A 2 57.14 -50.14 -11.14
C GLU A 2 57.37 -48.62 -10.99
N VAL A 3 58.44 -48.10 -11.59
CA VAL A 3 58.76 -46.68 -11.58
C VAL A 3 57.98 -46.02 -12.69
N HIS A 4 56.87 -45.35 -12.34
CA HIS A 4 56.13 -44.52 -13.30
C HIS A 4 56.91 -43.26 -13.65
N LYS A 5 57.40 -43.15 -14.88
CA LYS A 5 58.02 -41.92 -15.38
C LYS A 5 56.94 -40.86 -15.60
N VAL A 6 57.01 -39.75 -14.83
CA VAL A 6 56.17 -38.58 -15.05
C VAL A 6 56.67 -37.86 -16.28
N VAL A 7 55.89 -37.86 -17.35
CA VAL A 7 56.20 -37.10 -18.57
C VAL A 7 55.85 -35.61 -18.32
N ALA A 8 56.81 -34.70 -18.57
CA ALA A 8 56.54 -33.29 -18.44
C ALA A 8 55.37 -32.86 -19.34
N PRO A 9 54.44 -32.07 -18.82
CA PRO A 9 53.27 -31.63 -19.60
C PRO A 9 53.71 -30.82 -20.81
N PRO A 10 53.07 -30.94 -21.98
CA PRO A 10 53.44 -30.23 -23.21
C PRO A 10 53.39 -28.72 -23.00
N HIS A 11 54.32 -27.98 -23.61
CA HIS A 11 54.37 -26.54 -23.57
C HIS A 11 53.10 -25.94 -24.18
N ARG A 12 52.26 -25.36 -23.35
CA ARG A 12 51.07 -24.62 -23.78
C ARG A 12 51.44 -23.16 -24.06
N SER A 13 50.93 -22.60 -25.14
CA SER A 13 51.07 -21.15 -25.42
C SER A 13 50.50 -20.30 -24.29
N THR A 14 51.06 -19.11 -24.08
CA THR A 14 50.57 -18.14 -23.07
C THR A 14 49.06 -17.84 -23.22
N ALA A 15 48.60 -17.72 -24.46
CA ALA A 15 47.19 -17.55 -24.76
C ALA A 15 46.33 -18.74 -24.31
N ALA A 16 46.81 -19.99 -24.51
CA ALA A 16 46.12 -21.20 -24.06
C ALA A 16 46.07 -21.28 -22.53
N LYS A 17 47.17 -20.93 -21.84
CA LYS A 17 47.21 -20.86 -20.37
C LYS A 17 46.27 -19.81 -19.83
N LEU A 18 46.23 -18.61 -20.44
CA LEU A 18 45.30 -17.54 -20.05
C LEU A 18 43.84 -17.95 -20.26
N LYS A 19 43.52 -18.53 -21.42
CA LYS A 19 42.17 -19.06 -21.72
C LYS A 19 41.71 -20.11 -20.70
N THR A 20 42.63 -21.02 -20.31
CA THR A 20 42.32 -22.05 -19.30
C THR A 20 42.05 -21.38 -17.93
N ARG A 21 42.93 -20.45 -17.51
CA ARG A 21 42.76 -19.72 -16.25
C ARG A 21 41.46 -18.91 -16.23
N LEU A 22 41.15 -18.17 -17.29
CA LEU A 22 39.89 -17.44 -17.41
C LEU A 22 38.70 -18.39 -17.35
N LYS A 23 38.77 -19.53 -18.04
CA LYS A 23 37.70 -20.54 -17.98
C LYS A 23 37.54 -21.09 -16.56
N GLU A 24 38.61 -21.40 -15.86
CA GLU A 24 38.59 -21.93 -14.48
C GLU A 24 38.08 -20.86 -13.48
N THR A 25 38.40 -19.58 -13.70
CA THR A 25 37.94 -18.50 -12.81
C THR A 25 36.47 -18.15 -13.00
N PHE A 26 36.03 -17.96 -14.26
CA PHE A 26 34.65 -17.51 -14.55
C PHE A 26 33.65 -18.63 -14.76
N PHE A 27 34.12 -19.84 -15.09
CA PHE A 27 33.29 -21.00 -15.38
C PHE A 27 33.73 -22.27 -14.64
N PRO A 28 33.93 -22.23 -13.31
CA PRO A 28 34.37 -23.41 -12.55
C PRO A 28 33.33 -24.55 -12.60
N ASP A 29 32.06 -24.19 -12.70
CA ASP A 29 30.89 -25.07 -12.76
C ASP A 29 30.65 -25.66 -14.16
N ASP A 30 31.39 -25.23 -15.20
CA ASP A 30 31.21 -25.63 -16.62
C ASP A 30 29.73 -25.82 -16.99
N PRO A 31 28.91 -24.75 -16.99
CA PRO A 31 27.44 -24.85 -17.12
C PRO A 31 27.02 -25.48 -18.44
N LEU A 32 27.89 -25.44 -19.46
CA LEU A 32 27.65 -26.06 -20.77
C LEU A 32 27.83 -27.60 -20.74
N ARG A 33 28.46 -28.16 -19.73
CA ARG A 33 28.65 -29.61 -19.58
C ARG A 33 27.30 -30.35 -19.51
N GLN A 34 26.31 -29.71 -18.88
CA GLN A 34 24.97 -30.28 -18.74
C GLN A 34 24.24 -30.46 -20.07
N PHE A 35 24.66 -29.76 -21.13
CA PHE A 35 24.03 -29.78 -22.46
C PHE A 35 24.74 -30.75 -23.43
N LYS A 36 25.95 -31.24 -23.11
CA LYS A 36 26.69 -32.14 -23.97
C LYS A 36 25.97 -33.50 -24.09
N GLY A 37 25.80 -33.98 -25.30
CA GLY A 37 25.21 -35.32 -25.58
C GLY A 37 23.69 -35.42 -25.38
N GLN A 38 22.98 -34.33 -25.10
CA GLN A 38 21.53 -34.37 -24.88
C GLN A 38 20.75 -34.00 -26.18
N PRO A 39 19.54 -34.57 -26.38
CA PRO A 39 18.66 -34.17 -27.49
C PRO A 39 18.21 -32.71 -27.34
N ASN A 40 17.90 -32.06 -28.47
CA ASN A 40 17.58 -30.62 -28.50
C ASN A 40 16.41 -30.23 -27.58
N ARG A 41 15.38 -31.08 -27.45
CA ARG A 41 14.24 -30.85 -26.54
C ARG A 41 14.68 -30.79 -25.07
N THR A 42 15.54 -31.72 -24.65
CA THR A 42 16.07 -31.77 -23.30
C THR A 42 17.02 -30.59 -23.02
N LYS A 43 17.82 -30.18 -24.03
CA LYS A 43 18.64 -28.97 -23.93
C LYS A 43 17.80 -27.72 -23.67
N LEU A 44 16.69 -27.56 -24.39
CA LEU A 44 15.78 -26.41 -24.22
C LEU A 44 15.16 -26.40 -22.81
N ILE A 45 14.67 -27.55 -22.35
CA ILE A 45 14.09 -27.68 -21.01
C ILE A 45 15.14 -27.33 -19.93
N ARG A 46 16.35 -27.87 -20.03
CA ARG A 46 17.43 -27.58 -19.09
C ARG A 46 17.90 -26.13 -19.14
N ALA A 47 17.91 -25.49 -20.33
CA ALA A 47 18.19 -24.08 -20.47
C ALA A 47 17.11 -23.24 -19.78
N ALA A 48 15.83 -23.58 -19.97
CA ALA A 48 14.73 -22.92 -19.26
C ALA A 48 14.83 -23.11 -17.74
N GLN A 49 15.13 -24.31 -17.26
CA GLN A 49 15.36 -24.60 -15.84
C GLN A 49 16.60 -23.87 -15.28
N TYR A 50 17.61 -23.62 -16.10
CA TYR A 50 18.79 -22.86 -15.69
C TYR A 50 18.46 -21.38 -15.49
N ILE A 51 17.66 -20.79 -16.39
CA ILE A 51 17.24 -19.39 -16.34
C ILE A 51 16.14 -19.17 -15.28
N PHE A 52 15.20 -20.12 -15.19
CA PHE A 52 14.05 -20.06 -14.29
C PHE A 52 14.10 -21.20 -13.26
N PRO A 53 14.73 -21.00 -12.09
CA PRO A 53 14.83 -22.04 -11.05
C PRO A 53 13.48 -22.60 -10.60
N ILE A 54 12.39 -21.83 -10.70
CA ILE A 54 11.03 -22.32 -10.42
C ILE A 54 10.70 -23.60 -11.19
N LEU A 55 11.17 -23.76 -12.44
CA LEU A 55 10.94 -24.94 -13.26
C LEU A 55 11.70 -26.19 -12.78
N GLN A 56 12.66 -26.05 -11.85
CA GLN A 56 13.37 -27.18 -11.27
C GLN A 56 12.58 -27.86 -10.16
N TRP A 57 11.94 -27.08 -9.29
CA TRP A 57 11.23 -27.58 -8.12
C TRP A 57 9.71 -27.63 -8.28
N CYS A 58 9.13 -26.88 -9.23
CA CYS A 58 7.68 -26.85 -9.45
C CYS A 58 7.08 -28.22 -9.83
N PRO A 59 7.73 -29.09 -10.63
CA PRO A 59 7.18 -30.42 -10.95
C PRO A 59 7.06 -31.35 -9.73
N GLU A 60 7.89 -31.14 -8.70
CA GLU A 60 7.91 -31.95 -7.46
C GLU A 60 7.06 -31.31 -6.34
N TYR A 61 6.36 -30.18 -6.65
CA TYR A 61 5.63 -29.43 -5.67
C TYR A 61 4.36 -30.15 -5.22
N SER A 62 4.22 -30.35 -3.91
CA SER A 62 3.12 -31.10 -3.31
C SER A 62 2.25 -30.21 -2.41
N PHE A 63 1.02 -30.64 -2.14
CA PHE A 63 0.10 -29.94 -1.23
C PHE A 63 0.67 -29.78 0.19
N ARG A 64 1.52 -30.70 0.64
CA ARG A 64 2.21 -30.60 1.93
C ARG A 64 3.21 -29.44 1.95
N LEU A 65 3.94 -29.24 0.84
CA LEU A 65 4.86 -28.10 0.68
C LEU A 65 4.07 -26.79 0.64
N LEU A 66 2.96 -26.75 -0.12
CA LEU A 66 2.07 -25.59 -0.20
C LEU A 66 1.59 -25.15 1.19
N LYS A 67 1.10 -26.08 2.01
CA LYS A 67 0.65 -25.77 3.38
C LYS A 67 1.76 -25.10 4.21
N SER A 68 2.99 -25.60 4.12
CA SER A 68 4.13 -25.03 4.83
C SER A 68 4.49 -23.62 4.32
N ASP A 69 4.51 -23.44 3.00
CA ASP A 69 4.85 -22.16 2.37
C ASP A 69 3.75 -21.11 2.56
N VAL A 70 2.47 -21.50 2.60
CA VAL A 70 1.34 -20.61 2.94
C VAL A 70 1.48 -20.08 4.36
N VAL A 71 1.74 -20.97 5.30
CA VAL A 71 1.96 -20.61 6.71
C VAL A 71 3.14 -19.64 6.83
N SER A 72 4.27 -19.95 6.21
CA SER A 72 5.45 -19.09 6.20
C SER A 72 5.17 -17.76 5.53
N GLY A 73 4.52 -17.77 4.36
CA GLY A 73 4.19 -16.58 3.59
C GLY A 73 3.28 -15.60 4.35
N LEU A 74 2.23 -16.11 5.02
CA LEU A 74 1.37 -15.29 5.89
C LEU A 74 2.15 -14.73 7.09
N THR A 75 3.05 -15.54 7.68
CA THR A 75 3.87 -15.10 8.79
C THR A 75 4.81 -13.96 8.39
N ILE A 76 5.49 -14.09 7.24
CA ILE A 76 6.39 -13.01 6.78
C ILE A 76 5.61 -11.80 6.26
N ALA A 77 4.38 -11.96 5.75
CA ALA A 77 3.53 -10.84 5.36
C ALA A 77 3.20 -9.93 6.56
N SER A 78 2.96 -10.52 7.74
CA SER A 78 2.71 -9.76 8.96
C SER A 78 3.86 -8.84 9.36
N LEU A 79 5.09 -9.18 8.99
CA LEU A 79 6.29 -8.36 9.16
C LEU A 79 6.51 -7.41 7.98
N ALA A 80 6.29 -7.89 6.75
CA ALA A 80 6.58 -7.14 5.53
C ALA A 80 5.76 -5.87 5.41
N ILE A 81 4.50 -5.90 5.86
CA ILE A 81 3.58 -4.75 5.82
C ILE A 81 4.11 -3.58 6.67
N PRO A 82 4.29 -3.70 8.00
CA PRO A 82 4.77 -2.58 8.81
C PRO A 82 6.21 -2.19 8.48
N GLN A 83 7.08 -3.16 8.14
CA GLN A 83 8.46 -2.88 7.74
C GLN A 83 8.51 -2.14 6.40
N GLY A 84 7.72 -2.54 5.41
CA GLY A 84 7.65 -1.86 4.11
C GLY A 84 7.27 -0.40 4.26
N ILE A 85 6.24 -0.10 5.03
CA ILE A 85 5.79 1.26 5.35
C ILE A 85 6.90 2.05 6.05
N SER A 86 7.51 1.46 7.08
CA SER A 86 8.56 2.13 7.87
C SER A 86 9.81 2.42 7.04
N TYR A 87 10.25 1.48 6.21
CA TYR A 87 11.44 1.63 5.39
C TYR A 87 11.24 2.61 4.22
N ALA A 88 10.03 2.69 3.66
CA ALA A 88 9.71 3.75 2.71
C ALA A 88 9.82 5.14 3.34
N LYS A 89 9.31 5.33 4.57
CA LYS A 89 9.51 6.57 5.32
C LYS A 89 10.99 6.87 5.59
N LEU A 90 11.79 5.85 5.90
CA LEU A 90 13.23 5.99 6.10
C LEU A 90 13.93 6.43 4.82
N ALA A 91 13.44 5.99 3.66
CA ALA A 91 13.88 6.44 2.34
C ALA A 91 13.33 7.82 1.93
N ASN A 92 12.51 8.48 2.75
CA ASN A 92 11.75 9.69 2.46
C ASN A 92 10.78 9.52 1.26
N LEU A 93 10.27 8.32 1.08
CA LEU A 93 9.29 7.97 0.06
C LEU A 93 7.89 7.82 0.68
N PRO A 94 6.80 7.98 -0.12
CA PRO A 94 5.46 7.68 0.34
C PRO A 94 5.35 6.25 0.87
N PRO A 95 4.63 6.01 1.98
CA PRO A 95 4.50 4.69 2.61
C PRO A 95 4.00 3.59 1.67
N ILE A 96 3.15 3.95 0.70
CA ILE A 96 2.59 3.00 -0.28
C ILE A 96 3.69 2.38 -1.17
N VAL A 97 4.75 3.13 -1.50
CA VAL A 97 5.88 2.64 -2.30
C VAL A 97 6.58 1.47 -1.60
N GLY A 98 6.58 1.46 -0.26
CA GLY A 98 7.09 0.34 0.54
C GLY A 98 6.24 -0.93 0.42
N LEU A 99 4.92 -0.79 0.35
CA LEU A 99 4.02 -1.92 0.09
C LEU A 99 4.18 -2.43 -1.34
N TYR A 100 4.28 -1.54 -2.33
CA TYR A 100 4.57 -1.89 -3.72
C TYR A 100 5.88 -2.68 -3.84
N SER A 101 6.92 -2.25 -3.15
CA SER A 101 8.22 -2.92 -3.12
C SER A 101 8.20 -4.24 -2.34
N SER A 102 7.18 -4.50 -1.55
CA SER A 102 6.93 -5.79 -0.90
C SER A 102 6.02 -6.72 -1.71
N PHE A 103 5.56 -6.29 -2.90
CA PHE A 103 4.68 -7.05 -3.78
C PHE A 103 5.40 -7.53 -5.04
N VAL A 104 5.80 -6.64 -5.96
CA VAL A 104 6.34 -7.03 -7.27
C VAL A 104 7.72 -7.67 -7.19
N PRO A 105 8.73 -7.09 -6.51
CA PRO A 105 10.06 -7.68 -6.46
C PRO A 105 10.10 -9.10 -5.89
N PRO A 106 9.39 -9.44 -4.79
CA PRO A 106 9.37 -10.82 -4.30
C PRO A 106 8.73 -11.82 -5.27
N LEU A 107 7.75 -11.41 -6.09
CA LEU A 107 7.20 -12.26 -7.15
C LEU A 107 8.23 -12.58 -8.22
N VAL A 108 8.98 -11.57 -8.67
CA VAL A 108 10.05 -11.75 -9.66
C VAL A 108 11.14 -12.65 -9.09
N TYR A 109 11.51 -12.43 -7.82
CA TYR A 109 12.50 -13.28 -7.14
C TYR A 109 12.02 -14.72 -6.97
N ALA A 110 10.76 -14.97 -6.69
CA ALA A 110 10.21 -16.33 -6.56
C ALA A 110 10.37 -17.15 -7.84
N VAL A 111 10.41 -16.49 -9.01
CA VAL A 111 10.62 -17.13 -10.32
C VAL A 111 12.10 -17.32 -10.63
N LEU A 112 12.95 -16.34 -10.30
CA LEU A 112 14.36 -16.27 -10.72
C LEU A 112 15.35 -16.64 -9.62
N GLY A 113 14.97 -16.54 -8.35
CA GLY A 113 15.85 -16.78 -7.20
C GLY A 113 16.16 -18.25 -6.98
N SER A 114 17.35 -18.53 -6.47
CA SER A 114 17.82 -19.88 -6.12
C SER A 114 17.73 -20.18 -4.62
N SER A 115 17.58 -19.18 -3.76
CA SER A 115 17.44 -19.39 -2.33
C SER A 115 16.00 -19.66 -1.91
N ARG A 116 15.78 -20.74 -1.15
CA ARG A 116 14.46 -21.17 -0.68
C ARG A 116 13.96 -20.34 0.50
N ASP A 117 14.90 -19.84 1.31
CA ASP A 117 14.62 -19.19 2.59
C ASP A 117 14.61 -17.66 2.50
N LEU A 118 15.13 -17.09 1.41
CA LEU A 118 15.28 -15.65 1.26
C LEU A 118 13.92 -14.98 1.13
N ALA A 119 13.57 -14.16 2.13
CA ALA A 119 12.37 -13.31 2.10
C ALA A 119 12.77 -11.92 1.60
N VAL A 120 12.31 -11.60 0.38
CA VAL A 120 12.67 -10.39 -0.35
C VAL A 120 11.75 -9.23 -0.02
N GLY A 121 12.26 -8.02 -0.15
CA GLY A 121 11.53 -6.75 -0.04
C GLY A 121 12.43 -5.60 0.40
N PRO A 122 11.87 -4.45 0.77
CA PRO A 122 12.63 -3.31 1.27
C PRO A 122 13.44 -3.67 2.52
N VAL A 123 14.63 -3.08 2.64
CA VAL A 123 15.51 -3.24 3.81
C VAL A 123 15.95 -1.88 4.33
N SER A 124 16.19 -1.80 5.64
CA SER A 124 16.47 -0.53 6.32
C SER A 124 17.70 0.19 5.80
N ILE A 125 18.80 -0.56 5.57
CA ILE A 125 20.10 0.02 5.18
C ILE A 125 20.04 0.63 3.78
N ALA A 126 19.56 -0.14 2.79
CA ALA A 126 19.42 0.36 1.42
C ALA A 126 18.41 1.53 1.35
N SER A 127 17.32 1.48 2.11
CA SER A 127 16.35 2.57 2.21
C SER A 127 16.97 3.85 2.75
N LEU A 128 17.75 3.73 3.83
CA LEU A 128 18.44 4.87 4.44
C LEU A 128 19.45 5.50 3.50
N ILE A 129 20.30 4.68 2.84
CA ILE A 129 21.30 5.16 1.91
C ILE A 129 20.65 5.85 0.72
N LEU A 130 19.66 5.23 0.09
CA LEU A 130 18.91 5.82 -1.03
C LEU A 130 18.33 7.18 -0.63
N GLY A 131 17.58 7.21 0.47
CA GLY A 131 16.91 8.42 0.93
C GLY A 131 17.88 9.53 1.31
N SER A 132 18.99 9.22 1.98
CA SER A 132 19.98 10.22 2.39
C SER A 132 20.76 10.79 1.21
N MET A 133 21.18 9.96 0.25
CA MET A 133 21.93 10.42 -0.91
C MET A 133 21.08 11.32 -1.82
N LEU A 134 19.81 10.96 -2.05
CA LEU A 134 18.91 11.78 -2.86
C LEU A 134 18.54 13.08 -2.14
N ARG A 135 18.31 13.04 -0.82
CA ARG A 135 17.94 14.21 -0.01
C ARG A 135 19.05 15.27 0.07
N GLN A 136 20.30 14.92 -0.17
CA GLN A 136 21.40 15.90 -0.22
C GLN A 136 21.25 16.88 -1.39
N GLN A 137 20.62 16.46 -2.49
CA GLN A 137 20.52 17.23 -3.72
C GLN A 137 19.08 17.71 -3.99
N VAL A 138 18.07 16.93 -3.61
CA VAL A 138 16.66 17.22 -3.88
C VAL A 138 15.85 17.08 -2.59
N SER A 139 15.06 18.09 -2.27
CA SER A 139 14.15 18.06 -1.12
C SER A 139 12.92 17.20 -1.45
N PRO A 140 12.59 16.18 -0.65
CA PRO A 140 11.39 15.37 -0.85
C PRO A 140 10.09 16.14 -0.55
N VAL A 141 10.17 17.27 0.17
CA VAL A 141 9.01 18.11 0.52
C VAL A 141 8.72 19.10 -0.61
N ASP A 142 9.77 19.77 -1.13
CA ASP A 142 9.59 20.81 -2.16
C ASP A 142 9.34 20.20 -3.54
N ASN A 143 9.99 19.07 -3.86
CA ASN A 143 9.88 18.41 -5.16
C ASN A 143 9.62 16.89 -5.02
N PRO A 144 8.44 16.47 -4.49
CA PRO A 144 8.16 15.08 -4.20
C PRO A 144 8.13 14.18 -5.44
N LEU A 145 7.63 14.69 -6.57
CA LEU A 145 7.58 13.93 -7.82
C LEU A 145 8.99 13.66 -8.39
N LEU A 146 9.85 14.67 -8.42
CA LEU A 146 11.23 14.53 -8.86
C LEU A 146 11.98 13.54 -7.95
N PHE A 147 11.78 13.62 -6.64
CA PHE A 147 12.40 12.71 -5.69
C PHE A 147 12.01 11.25 -5.95
N LEU A 148 10.73 10.98 -6.26
CA LEU A 148 10.24 9.65 -6.67
C LEU A 148 10.88 9.17 -7.97
N GLN A 149 10.95 10.03 -8.99
CA GLN A 149 11.58 9.71 -10.26
C GLN A 149 13.06 9.34 -10.09
N LEU A 150 13.79 10.09 -9.27
CA LEU A 150 15.19 9.80 -8.96
C LEU A 150 15.35 8.50 -8.17
N ALA A 151 14.42 8.19 -7.24
CA ALA A 151 14.45 6.95 -6.48
C ALA A 151 14.23 5.72 -7.38
N PHE A 152 13.24 5.77 -8.28
CA PHE A 152 12.99 4.68 -9.22
C PHE A 152 14.13 4.53 -10.23
N SER A 153 14.65 5.63 -10.75
CA SER A 153 15.80 5.60 -11.65
C SER A 153 17.06 5.05 -10.96
N SER A 154 17.32 5.42 -9.70
CA SER A 154 18.42 4.84 -8.92
C SER A 154 18.24 3.34 -8.70
N THR A 155 16.99 2.89 -8.51
CA THR A 155 16.66 1.46 -8.40
C THR A 155 16.94 0.71 -9.69
N PHE A 156 16.61 1.32 -10.85
CA PHE A 156 16.94 0.76 -12.16
C PHE A 156 18.46 0.56 -12.33
N PHE A 157 19.26 1.59 -12.03
CA PHE A 157 20.71 1.49 -12.13
C PHE A 157 21.30 0.50 -11.12
N ALA A 158 20.74 0.41 -9.90
CA ALA A 158 21.12 -0.62 -8.94
C ALA A 158 20.87 -2.03 -9.50
N GLY A 159 19.68 -2.26 -10.04
CA GLY A 159 19.32 -3.54 -10.65
C GLY A 159 20.15 -3.90 -11.86
N LEU A 160 20.39 -2.93 -12.74
CA LEU A 160 21.25 -3.12 -13.92
C LEU A 160 22.69 -3.50 -13.52
N PHE A 161 23.26 -2.79 -12.56
CA PHE A 161 24.58 -3.08 -12.03
C PHE A 161 24.65 -4.49 -11.42
N GLN A 162 23.70 -4.86 -10.56
CA GLN A 162 23.61 -6.18 -9.93
C GLN A 162 23.47 -7.31 -10.95
N ALA A 163 22.59 -7.14 -11.93
CA ALA A 163 22.42 -8.12 -13.01
C ALA A 163 23.67 -8.25 -13.87
N SER A 164 24.35 -7.14 -14.17
CA SER A 164 25.60 -7.17 -14.95
C SER A 164 26.72 -7.95 -14.26
N LEU A 165 26.87 -7.81 -12.94
CA LEU A 165 27.81 -8.61 -12.16
C LEU A 165 27.53 -10.12 -12.27
N GLY A 166 26.25 -10.50 -12.20
CA GLY A 166 25.84 -11.90 -12.35
C GLY A 166 26.05 -12.44 -13.76
N ILE A 167 25.74 -11.66 -14.80
CA ILE A 167 25.95 -12.01 -16.21
C ILE A 167 27.45 -12.14 -16.51
N LEU A 168 28.28 -11.23 -16.00
CA LEU A 168 29.74 -11.28 -16.10
C LEU A 168 30.35 -12.39 -15.23
N ARG A 169 29.51 -13.14 -14.49
CA ARG A 169 29.92 -14.25 -13.60
C ARG A 169 30.93 -13.84 -12.52
N LEU A 170 30.75 -12.65 -11.98
CA LEU A 170 31.59 -12.12 -10.92
C LEU A 170 31.16 -12.56 -9.51
N GLY A 171 30.34 -13.61 -9.41
CA GLY A 171 29.86 -14.19 -8.14
C GLY A 171 30.97 -14.63 -7.20
N PHE A 172 32.15 -14.95 -7.73
CA PHE A 172 33.32 -15.27 -6.92
C PHE A 172 33.81 -14.09 -6.06
N ILE A 173 33.54 -12.83 -6.44
CA ILE A 173 33.92 -11.64 -5.66
C ILE A 173 33.32 -11.72 -4.25
N ILE A 174 32.15 -12.30 -4.11
CA ILE A 174 31.48 -12.43 -2.81
C ILE A 174 32.16 -13.47 -1.93
N ASP A 175 32.89 -14.42 -2.51
CA ASP A 175 33.66 -15.41 -1.75
C ASP A 175 34.83 -14.76 -0.99
N PHE A 176 35.29 -13.57 -1.41
CA PHE A 176 36.27 -12.79 -0.67
C PHE A 176 35.71 -12.10 0.58
N LEU A 177 34.39 -11.98 0.69
CA LEU A 177 33.76 -11.43 1.89
C LEU A 177 33.78 -12.45 3.02
N SER A 178 34.68 -12.27 3.96
CA SER A 178 34.75 -13.15 5.12
C SER A 178 33.49 -13.06 5.98
N LYS A 179 33.15 -14.13 6.68
CA LYS A 179 32.01 -14.15 7.63
C LYS A 179 32.14 -13.05 8.68
N ALA A 180 33.38 -12.77 9.15
CA ALA A 180 33.64 -11.71 10.12
C ALA A 180 33.32 -10.31 9.55
N THR A 181 33.72 -10.05 8.29
CA THR A 181 33.42 -8.79 7.59
C THR A 181 31.91 -8.58 7.44
N LEU A 182 31.17 -9.64 7.06
CA LEU A 182 29.71 -9.59 6.93
C LEU A 182 29.03 -9.30 8.30
N ILE A 183 29.46 -9.99 9.35
CA ILE A 183 28.92 -9.77 10.71
C ILE A 183 29.23 -8.34 11.18
N GLY A 184 30.45 -7.86 10.98
CA GLY A 184 30.84 -6.49 11.32
C GLY A 184 30.03 -5.43 10.56
N PHE A 185 29.81 -5.63 9.26
CA PHE A 185 28.97 -4.77 8.43
C PHE A 185 27.53 -4.74 8.94
N MET A 186 26.94 -5.90 9.21
CA MET A 186 25.55 -6.00 9.72
C MET A 186 25.42 -5.37 11.09
N ALA A 187 26.39 -5.55 11.99
CA ALA A 187 26.38 -4.93 13.31
C ALA A 187 26.48 -3.40 13.23
N GLY A 188 27.41 -2.89 12.43
CA GLY A 188 27.56 -1.45 12.21
C GLY A 188 26.30 -0.81 11.60
N ALA A 189 25.74 -1.48 10.61
CA ALA A 189 24.50 -1.05 9.99
C ALA A 189 23.30 -1.06 10.97
N ALA A 190 23.20 -2.09 11.81
CA ALA A 190 22.15 -2.17 12.83
C ALA A 190 22.26 -1.01 13.84
N ILE A 191 23.47 -0.65 14.25
CA ILE A 191 23.71 0.50 15.15
C ILE A 191 23.24 1.80 14.48
N ILE A 192 23.65 2.06 13.24
CA ILE A 192 23.26 3.28 12.51
C ILE A 192 21.74 3.36 12.34
N VAL A 193 21.09 2.26 11.93
CA VAL A 193 19.64 2.21 11.77
C VAL A 193 18.94 2.44 13.10
N SER A 194 19.41 1.83 14.19
CA SER A 194 18.83 2.01 15.53
C SER A 194 18.92 3.47 15.98
N LEU A 195 20.04 4.13 15.74
CA LEU A 195 20.24 5.55 16.04
C LEU A 195 19.30 6.44 15.20
N GLN A 196 19.11 6.14 13.93
CA GLN A 196 18.16 6.88 13.08
C GLN A 196 16.69 6.71 13.53
N GLN A 197 16.34 5.58 14.19
CA GLN A 197 15.00 5.38 14.74
C GLN A 197 14.74 6.25 16.00
N LEU A 198 15.77 6.79 16.66
CA LEU A 198 15.60 7.71 17.78
C LEU A 198 14.77 8.93 17.42
N LYS A 199 14.88 9.43 16.18
CA LYS A 199 14.02 10.49 15.65
C LYS A 199 12.53 10.18 15.88
N ALA A 200 12.08 9.03 15.44
CA ALA A 200 10.67 8.61 15.53
C ALA A 200 10.28 8.27 16.96
N LEU A 201 11.16 7.62 17.73
CA LEU A 201 10.93 7.22 19.11
C LEU A 201 10.79 8.42 20.05
N LEU A 202 11.58 9.47 19.81
CA LEU A 202 11.58 10.69 20.63
C LEU A 202 10.60 11.77 20.11
N GLY A 203 10.07 11.59 18.89
CA GLY A 203 9.15 12.54 18.26
C GLY A 203 9.83 13.80 17.71
N ILE A 204 11.14 13.76 17.44
CA ILE A 204 11.93 14.92 16.97
C ILE A 204 11.52 15.26 15.53
N THR A 205 11.18 16.52 15.27
CA THR A 205 10.83 17.03 13.92
C THR A 205 12.07 17.48 13.14
N HIS A 206 12.96 18.23 13.78
CA HIS A 206 14.21 18.73 13.18
C HIS A 206 15.36 17.77 13.45
N PHE A 207 15.75 17.01 12.44
CA PHE A 207 16.77 15.98 12.56
C PHE A 207 17.85 16.10 11.50
N THR A 208 19.09 15.72 11.84
CA THR A 208 20.23 15.78 10.92
C THR A 208 20.00 15.00 9.63
N LYS A 209 20.58 15.49 8.55
CA LYS A 209 20.61 14.78 7.25
C LYS A 209 21.77 13.77 7.15
N GLN A 210 22.73 13.84 8.10
CA GLN A 210 23.92 12.99 8.11
C GLN A 210 23.63 11.65 8.81
N MET A 211 24.29 10.58 8.36
CA MET A 211 24.10 9.22 8.87
C MET A 211 25.14 8.82 9.92
N GLY A 212 26.17 9.64 10.16
CA GLY A 212 27.22 9.32 11.13
C GLY A 212 26.68 9.23 12.56
N VAL A 213 27.32 8.41 13.39
CA VAL A 213 26.94 8.22 14.80
C VAL A 213 26.99 9.55 15.56
N VAL A 214 28.08 10.30 15.40
CA VAL A 214 28.29 11.58 16.11
C VAL A 214 27.27 12.65 15.70
N PRO A 215 27.02 12.95 14.40
CA PRO A 215 26.02 13.91 14.00
C PRO A 215 24.60 13.56 14.46
N VAL A 216 24.26 12.26 14.46
CA VAL A 216 22.94 11.80 14.94
C VAL A 216 22.77 12.02 16.42
N LEU A 217 23.74 11.60 17.23
CA LEU A 217 23.71 11.81 18.70
C LEU A 217 23.69 13.30 19.03
N SER A 218 24.53 14.11 18.38
CA SER A 218 24.54 15.56 18.53
C SER A 218 23.16 16.16 18.22
N SER A 219 22.52 15.74 17.13
CA SER A 219 21.17 16.19 16.78
C SER A 219 20.12 15.80 17.81
N VAL A 220 20.19 14.58 18.35
CA VAL A 220 19.27 14.10 19.41
C VAL A 220 19.38 14.96 20.66
N PHE A 221 20.59 15.24 21.12
CA PHE A 221 20.82 16.03 22.35
C PHE A 221 20.60 17.53 22.14
N HIS A 222 20.76 18.05 20.93
CA HIS A 222 20.51 19.48 20.63
C HIS A 222 19.02 19.82 20.57
N HIS A 223 18.17 18.86 20.21
CA HIS A 223 16.71 19.05 20.08
C HIS A 223 15.91 18.39 21.20
N THR A 224 16.41 18.43 22.44
CA THR A 224 15.70 17.88 23.59
C THR A 224 14.38 18.56 23.87
N ASN A 225 14.22 19.82 23.47
CA ASN A 225 12.99 20.59 23.60
C ASN A 225 11.83 20.06 22.70
N GLU A 226 12.16 19.30 21.66
CA GLU A 226 11.17 18.70 20.75
C GLU A 226 10.71 17.31 21.21
N TRP A 227 11.27 16.76 22.29
CA TRP A 227 10.92 15.43 22.76
C TRP A 227 9.45 15.37 23.20
N SER A 228 8.70 14.48 22.54
CA SER A 228 7.30 14.22 22.86
C SER A 228 7.22 13.07 23.86
N TRP A 229 6.85 13.36 25.11
CA TRP A 229 6.73 12.33 26.14
C TRP A 229 5.66 11.28 25.81
N GLN A 230 4.58 11.68 25.11
CA GLN A 230 3.51 10.78 24.67
C GLN A 230 4.03 9.77 23.65
N THR A 231 4.83 10.24 22.67
CA THR A 231 5.47 9.37 21.69
C THR A 231 6.48 8.43 22.33
N ILE A 232 7.26 8.92 23.29
CA ILE A 232 8.25 8.12 24.02
C ILE A 232 7.58 7.00 24.81
N VAL A 233 6.56 7.33 25.62
CA VAL A 233 5.84 6.34 26.42
C VAL A 233 5.22 5.28 25.53
N MET A 234 4.52 5.68 24.45
CA MET A 234 3.92 4.74 23.53
C MET A 234 4.98 3.85 22.87
N GLY A 235 6.06 4.44 22.35
CA GLY A 235 7.14 3.71 21.69
C GLY A 235 7.84 2.72 22.63
N VAL A 236 8.16 3.14 23.85
CA VAL A 236 8.78 2.27 24.86
C VAL A 236 7.84 1.12 25.27
N CYS A 237 6.55 1.38 25.49
CA CYS A 237 5.58 0.34 25.83
C CYS A 237 5.50 -0.73 24.73
N PHE A 238 5.41 -0.34 23.45
CA PHE A 238 5.39 -1.30 22.34
C PHE A 238 6.73 -2.01 22.16
N LEU A 239 7.85 -1.34 22.40
CA LEU A 239 9.17 -1.97 22.35
C LEU A 239 9.30 -3.05 23.45
N LEU A 240 8.87 -2.75 24.66
CA LEU A 240 8.84 -3.73 25.77
C LEU A 240 7.89 -4.89 25.45
N PHE A 241 6.73 -4.63 24.86
CA PHE A 241 5.80 -5.66 24.41
C PHE A 241 6.46 -6.59 23.38
N LEU A 242 7.15 -6.05 22.36
CA LEU A 242 7.86 -6.84 21.36
C LEU A 242 9.00 -7.65 21.95
N LEU A 243 9.77 -7.08 22.91
CA LEU A 243 10.83 -7.80 23.60
C LEU A 243 10.28 -8.92 24.49
N ALA A 244 9.19 -8.68 25.19
CA ALA A 244 8.53 -9.68 26.05
C ALA A 244 8.00 -10.86 25.22
N THR A 245 7.31 -10.59 24.09
CA THR A 245 6.82 -11.64 23.18
C THR A 245 7.96 -12.45 22.57
N ARG A 246 9.05 -11.79 22.19
CA ARG A 246 10.27 -12.46 21.70
C ARG A 246 10.90 -13.35 22.79
N HIS A 247 11.04 -12.84 24.00
CA HIS A 247 11.60 -13.62 25.12
C HIS A 247 10.73 -14.83 25.45
N LEU A 248 9.40 -14.66 25.45
CA LEU A 248 8.46 -15.76 25.66
C LEU A 248 8.58 -16.81 24.57
N SER A 249 8.72 -16.42 23.32
CA SER A 249 8.92 -17.31 22.19
C SER A 249 10.23 -18.10 22.28
N MET A 250 11.32 -17.48 22.77
CA MET A 250 12.60 -18.16 22.99
C MET A 250 12.50 -19.20 24.09
N LYS A 251 11.75 -18.92 25.18
CA LYS A 251 11.54 -19.88 26.27
C LYS A 251 10.57 -21.01 25.90
N LYS A 252 9.57 -20.72 25.06
CA LYS A 252 8.53 -21.70 24.65
C LYS A 252 8.41 -21.72 23.12
N PRO A 253 9.17 -22.58 22.40
CA PRO A 253 9.17 -22.62 20.92
C PRO A 253 7.79 -22.84 20.29
N LYS A 254 6.85 -23.46 21.01
CA LYS A 254 5.47 -23.63 20.55
C LYS A 254 4.71 -22.30 20.38
N LEU A 255 5.17 -21.23 21.06
CA LEU A 255 4.59 -19.88 21.00
C LEU A 255 5.29 -18.98 19.97
N PHE A 256 6.03 -19.55 19.01
CA PHE A 256 6.68 -18.80 17.92
C PHE A 256 5.71 -17.86 17.19
N TRP A 257 4.47 -18.29 17.00
CA TRP A 257 3.40 -17.50 16.35
C TRP A 257 3.10 -16.18 17.05
N VAL A 258 3.19 -16.14 18.38
CA VAL A 258 2.96 -14.91 19.16
C VAL A 258 4.02 -13.86 18.81
N SER A 259 5.28 -14.27 18.77
CA SER A 259 6.39 -13.38 18.40
C SER A 259 6.34 -12.97 16.92
N ALA A 260 5.93 -13.87 16.04
CA ALA A 260 5.81 -13.60 14.61
C ALA A 260 4.67 -12.62 14.28
N GLY A 261 3.54 -12.71 15.00
CA GLY A 261 2.40 -11.80 14.84
C GLY A 261 2.50 -10.49 15.65
N ALA A 262 3.39 -10.42 16.64
CA ALA A 262 3.49 -9.27 17.54
C ALA A 262 3.73 -7.91 16.83
N PRO A 263 4.56 -7.80 15.78
CA PRO A 263 4.74 -6.53 15.06
C PRO A 263 3.45 -6.04 14.40
N LEU A 264 2.69 -6.93 13.77
CA LEU A 264 1.39 -6.57 13.17
C LEU A 264 0.38 -6.17 14.26
N LEU A 265 0.31 -6.97 15.33
CA LEU A 265 -0.58 -6.67 16.46
C LEU A 265 -0.24 -5.33 17.10
N SER A 266 1.06 -4.99 17.24
CA SER A 266 1.48 -3.70 17.79
C SER A 266 1.00 -2.54 16.93
N VAL A 267 1.04 -2.66 15.59
CA VAL A 267 0.53 -1.64 14.67
C VAL A 267 -0.99 -1.49 14.79
N ILE A 268 -1.72 -2.61 14.83
CA ILE A 268 -3.19 -2.58 14.99
C ILE A 268 -3.58 -1.91 16.30
N VAL A 269 -2.98 -2.34 17.41
CA VAL A 269 -3.29 -1.80 18.75
C VAL A 269 -2.89 -0.33 18.86
N SER A 270 -1.70 0.07 18.36
CA SER A 270 -1.29 1.48 18.39
C SER A 270 -2.21 2.37 17.57
N THR A 271 -2.62 1.89 16.38
CA THR A 271 -3.57 2.63 15.52
C THR A 271 -4.93 2.80 16.22
N LEU A 272 -5.43 1.74 16.86
CA LEU A 272 -6.67 1.78 17.62
C LEU A 272 -6.58 2.76 18.81
N LEU A 273 -5.47 2.73 19.56
CA LEU A 273 -5.24 3.65 20.67
C LEU A 273 -5.20 5.11 20.18
N VAL A 274 -4.46 5.40 19.10
CA VAL A 274 -4.39 6.74 18.52
C VAL A 274 -5.78 7.21 18.07
N PHE A 275 -6.57 6.33 17.45
CA PHE A 275 -7.92 6.64 16.99
C PHE A 275 -8.87 6.93 18.16
N VAL A 276 -8.92 6.07 19.18
CA VAL A 276 -9.82 6.21 20.34
C VAL A 276 -9.49 7.44 21.18
N PHE A 277 -8.20 7.68 21.46
CA PHE A 277 -7.75 8.79 22.30
C PHE A 277 -7.49 10.08 21.51
N ARG A 278 -7.70 10.08 20.16
CA ARG A 278 -7.36 11.21 19.27
C ARG A 278 -5.95 11.75 19.54
N ALA A 279 -5.02 10.84 19.75
CA ALA A 279 -3.65 11.16 20.16
C ALA A 279 -2.84 11.88 19.06
N ASP A 280 -3.30 11.87 17.81
CA ASP A 280 -2.84 12.69 16.69
C ASP A 280 -2.89 14.20 17.02
N ARG A 281 -3.89 14.63 17.79
CA ARG A 281 -4.02 16.02 18.24
C ARG A 281 -3.08 16.38 19.40
N HIS A 282 -2.47 15.38 20.02
CA HIS A 282 -1.59 15.53 21.18
C HIS A 282 -0.10 15.31 20.84
N GLY A 283 0.29 15.50 19.57
CA GLY A 283 1.69 15.49 19.14
C GLY A 283 2.22 14.12 18.70
N ILE A 284 1.38 13.08 18.59
CA ILE A 284 1.79 11.79 18.03
C ILE A 284 1.68 11.85 16.50
N SER A 285 2.81 11.66 15.82
CA SER A 285 2.83 11.66 14.35
C SER A 285 2.21 10.38 13.79
N VAL A 286 1.25 10.53 12.89
CA VAL A 286 0.58 9.43 12.17
C VAL A 286 1.09 9.31 10.74
N ILE A 287 0.90 8.13 10.14
CA ILE A 287 1.30 7.87 8.74
C ILE A 287 0.43 8.66 7.75
N GLY A 288 -0.79 9.00 8.17
CA GLY A 288 -1.79 9.63 7.30
C GLY A 288 -2.49 8.62 6.38
N LYS A 289 -3.19 9.13 5.37
CA LYS A 289 -3.89 8.30 4.39
C LYS A 289 -2.89 7.63 3.46
N LEU A 290 -3.00 6.30 3.31
CA LEU A 290 -2.28 5.57 2.27
C LEU A 290 -2.93 5.85 0.92
N GLN A 291 -2.12 6.07 -0.11
CA GLN A 291 -2.63 6.17 -1.48
C GLN A 291 -3.21 4.83 -1.91
N GLU A 292 -4.24 4.88 -2.74
CA GLU A 292 -4.97 3.71 -3.18
C GLU A 292 -4.41 3.16 -4.49
N GLY A 293 -4.60 1.85 -4.69
CA GLY A 293 -4.40 1.20 -5.97
C GLY A 293 -3.23 0.22 -6.01
N LEU A 294 -3.18 -0.51 -7.11
CA LEU A 294 -2.08 -1.41 -7.47
C LEU A 294 -0.87 -0.59 -7.91
N ASN A 295 0.30 -1.25 -7.95
CA ASN A 295 1.54 -0.66 -8.45
C ASN A 295 1.32 -0.01 -9.81
N PRO A 296 1.31 1.34 -9.91
CA PRO A 296 1.20 1.97 -11.22
C PRO A 296 2.49 1.74 -12.02
N PRO A 297 2.41 1.62 -13.35
CA PRO A 297 3.60 1.56 -14.19
C PRO A 297 4.38 2.87 -14.05
N SER A 298 5.69 2.77 -13.83
CA SER A 298 6.58 3.92 -13.61
C SER A 298 7.72 4.04 -14.62
N TRP A 299 7.65 3.31 -15.73
CA TRP A 299 8.67 3.38 -16.78
C TRP A 299 8.84 4.79 -17.35
N ASN A 300 7.74 5.56 -17.51
CA ASN A 300 7.76 6.95 -17.95
C ASN A 300 8.37 7.92 -16.92
N MET A 301 8.54 7.47 -15.69
CA MET A 301 9.14 8.24 -14.61
C MET A 301 10.65 8.04 -14.52
N LEU A 302 11.21 7.05 -15.24
CA LEU A 302 12.64 6.77 -15.22
C LEU A 302 13.41 7.86 -15.98
N GLN A 303 14.36 8.49 -15.31
CA GLN A 303 15.20 9.55 -15.88
C GLN A 303 16.54 8.99 -16.33
N PHE A 304 16.73 8.90 -17.65
CA PHE A 304 17.98 8.47 -18.26
C PHE A 304 18.81 9.63 -18.83
N HIS A 305 18.31 10.87 -18.72
CA HIS A 305 18.95 12.08 -19.24
C HIS A 305 18.80 13.22 -18.22
N GLY A 306 19.66 14.24 -18.33
CA GLY A 306 19.55 15.46 -17.52
C GLY A 306 20.64 15.60 -16.45
N SER A 307 20.55 16.67 -15.67
CA SER A 307 21.55 17.09 -14.66
C SER A 307 21.72 16.10 -13.50
N HIS A 308 20.71 15.29 -13.22
CA HIS A 308 20.69 14.36 -12.09
C HIS A 308 21.20 12.95 -12.43
N LEU A 309 21.57 12.66 -13.70
CA LEU A 309 22.00 11.32 -14.11
C LEU A 309 23.19 10.80 -13.28
N GLY A 310 24.20 11.67 -13.03
CA GLY A 310 25.34 11.31 -12.21
C GLY A 310 24.97 10.97 -10.76
N LEU A 311 24.01 11.70 -10.17
CA LEU A 311 23.49 11.42 -8.84
C LEU A 311 22.79 10.07 -8.81
N VAL A 312 21.90 9.83 -9.75
CA VAL A 312 21.09 8.60 -9.87
C VAL A 312 21.98 7.37 -10.07
N ALA A 313 22.95 7.45 -10.98
CA ALA A 313 23.89 6.36 -11.24
C ALA A 313 24.78 6.07 -10.02
N LYS A 314 25.30 7.11 -9.35
CA LYS A 314 26.11 6.96 -8.12
C LYS A 314 25.26 6.36 -6.99
N THR A 315 24.05 6.87 -6.78
CA THR A 315 23.15 6.37 -5.75
C THR A 315 22.76 4.93 -6.04
N GLY A 316 22.42 4.61 -7.29
CA GLY A 316 22.10 3.25 -7.74
C GLY A 316 23.25 2.28 -7.53
N LEU A 317 24.48 2.69 -7.89
CA LEU A 317 25.68 1.86 -7.68
C LEU A 317 25.90 1.54 -6.19
N ILE A 318 25.88 2.55 -5.33
CA ILE A 318 26.14 2.37 -3.89
C ILE A 318 25.04 1.54 -3.23
N THR A 319 23.76 1.87 -3.47
CA THR A 319 22.64 1.09 -2.95
C THR A 319 22.61 -0.31 -3.54
N GLY A 320 23.01 -0.46 -4.81
CA GLY A 320 23.13 -1.75 -5.48
C GLY A 320 24.17 -2.66 -4.85
N ILE A 321 25.35 -2.15 -4.53
CA ILE A 321 26.41 -2.91 -3.83
C ILE A 321 25.93 -3.35 -2.45
N VAL A 322 25.38 -2.42 -1.68
CA VAL A 322 24.97 -2.69 -0.30
C VAL A 322 23.83 -3.70 -0.26
N SER A 323 22.79 -3.52 -1.08
CA SER A 323 21.65 -4.43 -1.13
C SER A 323 22.05 -5.84 -1.65
N LEU A 324 22.97 -5.90 -2.63
CA LEU A 324 23.51 -7.16 -3.13
C LEU A 324 24.29 -7.93 -2.04
N THR A 325 25.15 -7.22 -1.34
CA THR A 325 25.94 -7.79 -0.24
C THR A 325 25.04 -8.35 0.86
N GLU A 326 24.02 -7.61 1.27
CA GLU A 326 23.04 -8.06 2.27
C GLU A 326 22.28 -9.29 1.78
N GLY A 327 21.67 -9.24 0.59
CA GLY A 327 20.86 -10.33 0.06
C GLY A 327 21.62 -11.65 -0.09
N ILE A 328 22.83 -11.60 -0.64
CA ILE A 328 23.65 -12.81 -0.81
C ILE A 328 24.17 -13.33 0.52
N ALA A 329 24.58 -12.45 1.44
CA ALA A 329 25.00 -12.85 2.78
C ALA A 329 23.87 -13.61 3.49
N VAL A 330 22.66 -13.10 3.43
CA VAL A 330 21.46 -13.75 3.99
C VAL A 330 21.18 -15.09 3.30
N GLY A 331 21.16 -15.12 1.97
CA GLY A 331 20.91 -16.33 1.19
C GLY A 331 21.91 -17.46 1.52
N ARG A 332 23.19 -17.14 1.57
CA ARG A 332 24.26 -18.10 1.93
C ARG A 332 24.18 -18.56 3.38
N THR A 333 23.82 -17.68 4.32
CA THR A 333 23.68 -18.05 5.73
C THR A 333 22.61 -19.12 5.93
N PHE A 334 21.44 -18.93 5.34
CA PHE A 334 20.35 -19.91 5.44
C PHE A 334 20.60 -21.17 4.61
N ALA A 335 21.26 -21.04 3.46
CA ALA A 335 21.70 -22.18 2.67
C ALA A 335 22.66 -23.09 3.44
N ALA A 336 23.63 -22.49 4.13
CA ALA A 336 24.57 -23.21 4.98
C ALA A 336 23.86 -23.92 6.17
N LEU A 337 22.87 -23.27 6.78
CA LEU A 337 22.08 -23.85 7.87
C LEU A 337 21.24 -25.08 7.42
N LYS A 338 20.78 -25.09 6.18
CA LYS A 338 19.94 -26.16 5.62
C LYS A 338 20.67 -27.08 4.66
N ASN A 339 22.01 -26.99 4.55
CA ASN A 339 22.86 -27.80 3.70
C ASN A 339 22.43 -27.82 2.22
N TYR A 340 22.08 -26.64 1.64
CA TYR A 340 21.92 -26.52 0.20
C TYR A 340 22.86 -25.44 -0.36
N HIS A 341 23.07 -25.46 -1.65
CA HIS A 341 23.97 -24.55 -2.33
C HIS A 341 23.21 -23.45 -3.06
N VAL A 342 23.65 -22.21 -2.91
CA VAL A 342 23.13 -21.03 -3.60
C VAL A 342 24.17 -20.57 -4.63
N ASP A 343 23.77 -20.51 -5.90
CA ASP A 343 24.61 -20.00 -6.98
C ASP A 343 24.64 -18.47 -6.92
N GLY A 344 25.81 -17.92 -6.56
CA GLY A 344 25.99 -16.47 -6.41
C GLY A 344 25.71 -15.67 -7.70
N ASN A 345 26.04 -16.23 -8.88
CA ASN A 345 25.79 -15.54 -10.15
C ASN A 345 24.27 -15.48 -10.44
N LYS A 346 23.55 -16.56 -10.21
CA LYS A 346 22.09 -16.57 -10.37
C LYS A 346 21.39 -15.64 -9.37
N GLU A 347 21.86 -15.61 -8.13
CA GLU A 347 21.32 -14.67 -7.13
C GLU A 347 21.54 -13.21 -7.53
N MET A 348 22.71 -12.86 -8.04
CA MET A 348 22.98 -11.51 -8.54
C MET A 348 22.04 -11.13 -9.70
N ILE A 349 21.82 -12.05 -10.64
CA ILE A 349 20.89 -11.85 -11.75
C ILE A 349 19.46 -11.70 -11.22
N ALA A 350 19.03 -12.57 -10.31
CA ALA A 350 17.68 -12.55 -9.73
C ALA A 350 17.41 -11.23 -8.96
N ILE A 351 18.34 -10.82 -8.09
CA ILE A 351 18.26 -9.57 -7.33
C ILE A 351 18.30 -8.37 -8.28
N GLY A 352 19.16 -8.39 -9.30
CA GLY A 352 19.24 -7.34 -10.30
C GLY A 352 17.95 -7.20 -11.10
N LEU A 353 17.44 -8.29 -11.67
CA LEU A 353 16.22 -8.26 -12.49
C LEU A 353 14.97 -7.89 -11.68
N MET A 354 14.84 -8.34 -10.43
CA MET A 354 13.72 -7.92 -9.60
C MET A 354 13.73 -6.42 -9.31
N ASN A 355 14.92 -5.78 -9.17
CA ASN A 355 15.04 -4.34 -8.99
C ASN A 355 14.78 -3.57 -10.30
N VAL A 356 15.21 -4.11 -11.46
CA VAL A 356 14.89 -3.51 -12.78
C VAL A 356 13.38 -3.53 -13.01
N VAL A 357 12.72 -4.68 -12.82
CA VAL A 357 11.25 -4.78 -12.96
C VAL A 357 10.54 -3.93 -11.91
N GLY A 358 11.04 -3.95 -10.67
CA GLY A 358 10.51 -3.13 -9.58
C GLY A 358 10.55 -1.63 -9.91
N SER A 359 11.64 -1.13 -10.46
CA SER A 359 11.78 0.29 -10.84
C SER A 359 10.75 0.73 -11.89
N ALA A 360 10.32 -0.18 -12.75
CA ALA A 360 9.28 0.07 -13.76
C ALA A 360 7.85 -0.06 -13.21
N THR A 361 7.69 -0.53 -11.96
CA THR A 361 6.41 -0.78 -11.28
C THR A 361 6.31 -0.06 -9.93
N SER A 362 6.82 1.16 -9.84
CA SER A 362 6.76 2.02 -8.66
C SER A 362 7.36 1.43 -7.38
N CYS A 363 8.38 0.59 -7.53
CA CYS A 363 9.15 0.04 -6.41
C CYS A 363 10.52 0.71 -6.32
N TYR A 364 11.06 0.77 -5.11
CA TYR A 364 12.44 1.18 -4.87
C TYR A 364 13.31 -0.03 -4.50
N VAL A 365 14.60 0.18 -4.28
CA VAL A 365 15.59 -0.90 -4.09
C VAL A 365 15.17 -1.90 -3.03
N THR A 366 15.15 -3.17 -3.42
CA THR A 366 14.81 -4.32 -2.59
C THR A 366 15.92 -5.37 -2.59
N THR A 367 15.96 -6.16 -1.53
CA THR A 367 16.88 -7.31 -1.41
C THR A 367 16.34 -8.31 -0.39
N GLY A 368 17.09 -9.37 -0.11
CA GLY A 368 16.75 -10.32 0.95
C GLY A 368 16.99 -9.74 2.33
N ALA A 369 15.96 -9.66 3.15
CA ALA A 369 16.06 -9.14 4.52
C ALA A 369 16.41 -10.25 5.51
N PHE A 370 17.43 -10.05 6.36
CA PHE A 370 17.84 -11.05 7.36
C PHE A 370 16.70 -11.39 8.34
N SER A 371 16.05 -10.37 8.90
CA SER A 371 14.97 -10.55 9.89
C SER A 371 13.78 -11.32 9.32
N ARG A 372 13.33 -10.99 8.10
CA ARG A 372 12.23 -11.69 7.43
C ARG A 372 12.62 -13.10 7.02
N SER A 373 13.84 -13.30 6.50
CA SER A 373 14.33 -14.62 6.12
C SER A 373 14.49 -15.55 7.32
N ALA A 374 14.91 -15.03 8.48
CA ALA A 374 14.95 -15.78 9.72
C ALA A 374 13.54 -16.24 10.16
N VAL A 375 12.55 -15.36 10.06
CA VAL A 375 11.15 -15.72 10.37
C VAL A 375 10.60 -16.71 9.36
N ASN A 376 10.88 -16.54 8.06
CA ASN A 376 10.50 -17.46 7.00
C ASN A 376 11.05 -18.87 7.25
N ASN A 377 12.34 -18.95 7.57
CA ASN A 377 13.01 -20.21 7.92
C ASN A 377 12.39 -20.88 9.17
N ASN A 378 12.15 -20.09 10.24
CA ASN A 378 11.57 -20.60 11.50
C ASN A 378 10.10 -21.00 11.34
N ALA A 379 9.36 -20.34 10.45
CA ALA A 379 7.98 -20.71 10.09
C ALA A 379 7.92 -21.99 9.24
N GLY A 380 9.07 -22.48 8.78
CA GLY A 380 9.20 -23.78 8.11
C GLY A 380 9.07 -23.71 6.60
N CYS A 381 9.40 -22.58 5.96
CA CYS A 381 9.37 -22.47 4.50
C CYS A 381 10.15 -23.59 3.81
N LYS A 382 9.65 -24.04 2.67
CA LYS A 382 10.24 -25.11 1.87
C LYS A 382 10.68 -24.65 0.50
N THR A 383 10.00 -23.64 -0.05
CA THR A 383 10.28 -23.10 -1.38
C THR A 383 10.08 -21.58 -1.42
N ALA A 384 10.45 -20.97 -2.54
CA ALA A 384 10.21 -19.54 -2.78
C ALA A 384 8.71 -19.15 -2.92
N VAL A 385 7.78 -20.14 -2.91
CA VAL A 385 6.33 -19.88 -2.88
C VAL A 385 5.92 -19.04 -1.66
N SER A 386 6.65 -19.12 -0.55
CA SER A 386 6.41 -18.25 0.60
C SER A 386 6.47 -16.75 0.24
N ASN A 387 7.37 -16.35 -0.68
CA ASN A 387 7.40 -14.97 -1.20
C ASN A 387 6.18 -14.65 -2.07
N ILE A 388 5.66 -15.60 -2.84
CA ILE A 388 4.42 -15.42 -3.63
C ILE A 388 3.24 -15.19 -2.69
N VAL A 389 3.10 -16.04 -1.66
CA VAL A 389 2.03 -15.91 -0.67
C VAL A 389 2.13 -14.59 0.10
N MET A 390 3.33 -14.21 0.52
CA MET A 390 3.57 -12.91 1.14
C MET A 390 3.13 -11.76 0.22
N SER A 391 3.55 -11.78 -1.03
CA SER A 391 3.22 -10.74 -2.02
C SER A 391 1.72 -10.64 -2.24
N VAL A 392 1.03 -11.76 -2.47
CA VAL A 392 -0.43 -11.79 -2.65
C VAL A 392 -1.16 -11.25 -1.41
N THR A 393 -0.67 -11.56 -0.21
CA THR A 393 -1.24 -11.05 1.05
C THR A 393 -1.06 -9.54 1.17
N VAL A 394 0.13 -9.01 0.85
CA VAL A 394 0.41 -7.56 0.86
C VAL A 394 -0.45 -6.83 -0.18
N MET A 395 -0.59 -7.40 -1.39
CA MET A 395 -1.46 -6.88 -2.44
C MET A 395 -2.93 -6.88 -2.01
N GLY A 396 -3.40 -7.98 -1.40
CA GLY A 396 -4.77 -8.09 -0.89
C GLY A 396 -5.09 -6.99 0.12
N LEU A 397 -4.14 -6.65 1.00
CA LEU A 397 -4.31 -5.52 1.93
C LEU A 397 -4.41 -4.18 1.19
N ALA A 398 -3.55 -3.93 0.21
CA ALA A 398 -3.57 -2.70 -0.58
C ALA A 398 -4.89 -2.54 -1.34
N ILE A 399 -5.41 -3.62 -1.93
CA ILE A 399 -6.72 -3.65 -2.58
C ILE A 399 -7.86 -3.43 -1.56
N ALA A 400 -7.82 -4.08 -0.40
CA ALA A 400 -8.85 -3.94 0.63
C ALA A 400 -8.94 -2.49 1.15
N VAL A 401 -7.81 -1.83 1.36
CA VAL A 401 -7.76 -0.41 1.72
C VAL A 401 -8.37 0.44 0.60
N GLY A 402 -7.98 0.22 -0.65
CA GLY A 402 -8.53 0.92 -1.81
C GLY A 402 -10.05 0.75 -1.96
N LEU A 403 -10.55 -0.49 -1.84
CA LEU A 403 -12.00 -0.75 -1.91
C LEU A 403 -12.77 -0.09 -0.76
N SER A 404 -12.21 -0.09 0.45
CA SER A 404 -12.84 0.56 1.61
C SER A 404 -12.95 2.06 1.41
N LEU A 405 -11.91 2.69 0.88
CA LEU A 405 -11.90 4.12 0.61
C LEU A 405 -12.80 4.48 -0.58
N PHE A 406 -12.78 3.67 -1.65
CA PHE A 406 -13.72 3.80 -2.76
C PHE A 406 -15.18 3.74 -2.30
N LYS A 407 -15.50 2.77 -1.42
CA LYS A 407 -16.83 2.67 -0.82
C LYS A 407 -17.18 3.94 -0.02
N LEU A 408 -16.24 4.46 0.76
CA LEU A 408 -16.43 5.71 1.51
C LEU A 408 -16.65 6.90 0.58
N LEU A 409 -15.85 7.04 -0.47
CA LEU A 409 -16.00 8.09 -1.47
C LEU A 409 -17.35 8.00 -2.18
N MET A 410 -17.76 6.79 -2.59
CA MET A 410 -19.07 6.56 -3.19
C MET A 410 -20.21 6.92 -2.24
N GLN A 411 -20.07 6.65 -0.95
CA GLN A 411 -21.08 6.99 0.06
C GLN A 411 -21.20 8.50 0.25
N VAL A 412 -20.09 9.26 0.16
CA VAL A 412 -20.08 10.71 0.29
C VAL A 412 -20.56 11.40 -0.99
N THR A 413 -20.09 10.96 -2.15
CA THR A 413 -20.41 11.59 -3.45
C THR A 413 -21.77 11.18 -4.01
N ARG A 414 -22.24 9.98 -3.68
CA ARG A 414 -23.54 9.44 -4.13
C ARG A 414 -24.37 8.98 -2.94
N PRO A 415 -24.90 9.92 -2.14
CA PRO A 415 -25.70 9.59 -0.98
C PRO A 415 -26.97 8.85 -1.38
N LYS A 416 -27.47 8.08 -0.45
CA LYS A 416 -28.80 7.46 -0.63
C LYS A 416 -29.85 8.56 -0.65
N THR A 417 -30.69 8.49 -1.66
CA THR A 417 -31.89 9.30 -1.82
C THR A 417 -33.04 8.35 -2.10
N VAL A 418 -34.19 8.61 -1.52
CA VAL A 418 -35.32 7.69 -1.48
C VAL A 418 -36.60 8.41 -1.84
N ILE A 419 -37.42 7.80 -2.72
CA ILE A 419 -38.79 8.23 -2.93
C ILE A 419 -39.66 7.54 -1.88
N MET A 420 -40.46 8.29 -1.15
CA MET A 420 -41.35 7.81 -0.10
C MET A 420 -42.79 7.81 -0.56
N GLY A 421 -43.53 6.81 -0.11
CA GLY A 421 -44.99 6.71 -0.29
C GLY A 421 -45.69 6.49 1.04
N ASN A 422 -47.00 6.82 1.08
CA ASN A 422 -47.84 6.60 2.24
C ASN A 422 -48.26 5.13 2.33
N ILE A 423 -48.32 4.57 3.54
CA ILE A 423 -48.98 3.29 3.83
C ILE A 423 -50.44 3.59 4.08
N PRO A 424 -51.36 3.13 3.21
CA PRO A 424 -52.79 3.48 3.29
C PRO A 424 -53.39 3.24 4.66
N GLY A 425 -54.18 4.20 5.15
CA GLY A 425 -54.80 4.13 6.48
C GLY A 425 -53.88 4.44 7.65
N THR A 426 -52.64 4.96 7.39
CA THR A 426 -51.69 5.34 8.43
C THR A 426 -51.01 6.66 8.09
N ASP A 427 -50.41 7.33 9.09
CA ASP A 427 -49.59 8.52 8.92
C ASP A 427 -48.12 8.18 8.61
N ILE A 428 -47.83 6.94 8.18
CA ILE A 428 -46.49 6.43 7.99
C ILE A 428 -46.08 6.50 6.52
N TYR A 429 -44.91 7.13 6.27
CA TYR A 429 -44.29 7.20 4.96
C TYR A 429 -43.06 6.30 4.91
N ARG A 430 -42.95 5.48 3.86
CA ARG A 430 -41.84 4.54 3.68
C ARG A 430 -41.36 4.49 2.24
N ASN A 431 -40.15 3.95 2.05
CA ASN A 431 -39.55 3.76 0.74
C ASN A 431 -40.47 2.90 -0.17
N LEU A 432 -40.88 3.46 -1.31
CA LEU A 432 -41.72 2.80 -2.30
C LEU A 432 -41.16 1.49 -2.84
N HIS A 433 -39.84 1.38 -2.96
CA HIS A 433 -39.21 0.16 -3.51
C HIS A 433 -39.06 -0.97 -2.48
N HIS A 434 -39.04 -0.64 -1.17
CA HIS A 434 -38.86 -1.63 -0.11
C HIS A 434 -40.17 -2.12 0.49
N TYR A 435 -41.19 -1.27 0.52
CA TYR A 435 -42.49 -1.58 1.13
C TYR A 435 -43.54 -1.65 0.03
N LYS A 436 -44.10 -2.85 -0.21
CA LYS A 436 -45.10 -3.10 -1.26
C LYS A 436 -46.45 -2.40 -1.00
N GLU A 437 -46.72 -2.09 0.26
CA GLU A 437 -47.95 -1.43 0.70
C GLU A 437 -47.85 0.10 0.54
N ALA A 438 -46.62 0.66 0.38
CA ALA A 438 -46.46 2.08 0.21
C ALA A 438 -46.96 2.52 -1.17
N ARG A 439 -47.78 3.56 -1.21
CA ARG A 439 -48.37 4.11 -2.45
C ARG A 439 -47.99 5.57 -2.62
N ARG A 440 -47.82 5.99 -3.86
CA ARG A 440 -47.64 7.41 -4.18
C ARG A 440 -48.92 8.20 -3.90
N ILE A 441 -48.77 9.47 -3.59
CA ILE A 441 -49.87 10.40 -3.43
C ILE A 441 -49.95 11.22 -4.72
N PRO A 442 -51.14 11.27 -5.40
CA PRO A 442 -51.27 12.05 -6.62
C PRO A 442 -50.92 13.53 -6.40
N GLY A 443 -50.15 14.11 -7.30
CA GLY A 443 -49.73 15.51 -7.22
C GLY A 443 -48.63 15.83 -6.19
N VAL A 444 -48.08 14.81 -5.46
CA VAL A 444 -47.09 15.00 -4.41
C VAL A 444 -45.92 14.04 -4.58
N LEU A 445 -44.73 14.58 -4.74
CA LEU A 445 -43.49 13.80 -4.70
C LEU A 445 -42.77 13.98 -3.36
N VAL A 446 -42.59 12.89 -2.61
CA VAL A 446 -41.90 12.90 -1.31
C VAL A 446 -40.50 12.30 -1.49
N LEU A 447 -39.46 13.08 -1.23
CA LEU A 447 -38.07 12.66 -1.33
C LEU A 447 -37.38 12.75 0.04
N SER A 448 -36.63 11.71 0.42
CA SER A 448 -35.73 11.74 1.57
C SER A 448 -34.28 11.70 1.13
N ILE A 449 -33.43 12.56 1.72
CA ILE A 449 -31.99 12.65 1.52
C ILE A 449 -31.30 12.11 2.78
N GLU A 450 -30.68 10.95 2.67
CA GLU A 450 -30.11 10.22 3.83
C GLU A 450 -28.62 10.57 4.07
N SER A 451 -28.20 11.83 3.91
CA SER A 451 -26.82 12.26 4.22
C SER A 451 -26.69 13.78 4.29
N ALA A 452 -25.52 14.26 4.77
CA ALA A 452 -25.15 15.67 4.64
C ALA A 452 -25.10 16.11 3.18
N VAL A 453 -25.54 17.32 2.87
CA VAL A 453 -25.48 17.94 1.53
C VAL A 453 -24.28 18.87 1.46
N ASN A 454 -23.34 18.58 0.58
CA ASN A 454 -22.06 19.26 0.49
C ASN A 454 -21.54 19.36 -0.96
N PHE A 455 -20.39 20.01 -1.15
CA PHE A 455 -19.78 20.22 -2.46
C PHE A 455 -19.55 18.91 -3.25
N ALA A 456 -19.33 17.80 -2.57
CA ALA A 456 -19.02 16.52 -3.22
C ALA A 456 -20.25 15.82 -3.80
N ASN A 457 -21.45 16.13 -3.31
CA ASN A 457 -22.70 15.49 -3.72
C ASN A 457 -23.78 16.43 -4.25
N SER A 458 -23.61 17.73 -4.17
CA SER A 458 -24.61 18.72 -4.61
C SER A 458 -25.01 18.53 -6.08
N ASN A 459 -24.05 18.39 -7.00
CA ASN A 459 -24.33 18.15 -8.43
C ASN A 459 -25.10 16.83 -8.67
N TYR A 460 -24.70 15.75 -7.98
CA TYR A 460 -25.40 14.48 -8.06
C TYR A 460 -26.85 14.60 -7.56
N LEU A 461 -27.05 15.30 -6.45
CA LEU A 461 -28.40 15.54 -5.91
C LEU A 461 -29.25 16.38 -6.87
N THR A 462 -28.68 17.41 -7.50
CA THR A 462 -29.39 18.23 -8.50
C THR A 462 -29.83 17.39 -9.69
N GLU A 463 -28.94 16.60 -10.28
CA GLU A 463 -29.31 15.70 -11.39
C GLU A 463 -30.35 14.65 -10.97
N ARG A 464 -30.19 14.07 -9.77
CA ARG A 464 -31.05 13.02 -9.30
C ARG A 464 -32.46 13.50 -9.00
N THR A 465 -32.58 14.64 -8.32
CA THR A 465 -33.87 15.27 -8.00
C THR A 465 -34.58 15.76 -9.26
N SER A 466 -33.88 16.37 -10.19
CA SER A 466 -34.44 16.82 -11.48
C SER A 466 -35.03 15.65 -12.26
N ARG A 467 -34.29 14.54 -12.36
CA ARG A 467 -34.78 13.32 -13.03
C ARG A 467 -36.04 12.77 -12.36
N TRP A 468 -36.07 12.70 -11.03
CA TRP A 468 -37.27 12.20 -10.34
C TRP A 468 -38.48 13.09 -10.48
N ILE A 469 -38.30 14.41 -10.59
CA ILE A 469 -39.39 15.33 -10.91
C ILE A 469 -39.91 15.04 -12.32
N GLU A 470 -39.04 14.86 -13.31
CA GLU A 470 -39.39 14.51 -14.69
C GLU A 470 -40.10 13.15 -14.77
N ASP A 471 -39.52 12.12 -14.14
CA ASP A 471 -40.14 10.77 -14.09
C ASP A 471 -41.55 10.83 -13.46
N SER A 472 -41.74 11.61 -12.39
CA SER A 472 -43.03 11.74 -11.73
C SER A 472 -44.05 12.55 -12.55
N GLU A 473 -43.63 13.60 -13.26
CA GLU A 473 -44.50 14.33 -14.19
C GLU A 473 -44.96 13.45 -15.37
N GLU A 474 -44.09 12.59 -15.90
CA GLU A 474 -44.43 11.65 -16.98
C GLU A 474 -45.41 10.57 -16.50
N GLU A 475 -45.21 9.99 -15.30
CA GLU A 475 -46.09 8.99 -14.72
C GLU A 475 -47.50 9.58 -14.46
N GLU A 476 -47.60 10.78 -13.87
CA GLU A 476 -48.90 11.44 -13.60
C GLU A 476 -49.62 11.82 -14.90
N ALA A 477 -48.90 12.23 -15.94
CA ALA A 477 -49.49 12.50 -17.25
C ALA A 477 -50.06 11.25 -17.91
N GLN A 478 -49.44 10.07 -17.73
CA GLN A 478 -49.95 8.78 -18.27
C GLN A 478 -51.20 8.28 -17.52
N GLU A 479 -51.25 8.48 -16.21
CA GLU A 479 -52.39 8.03 -15.38
C GLU A 479 -53.60 8.97 -15.42
N LYS A 480 -53.53 10.10 -16.18
CA LYS A 480 -54.56 11.15 -16.23
C LYS A 480 -54.90 11.74 -14.85
N HIS A 481 -53.97 11.71 -13.92
CA HIS A 481 -54.04 12.35 -12.63
C HIS A 481 -53.67 13.85 -12.73
N SER A 482 -53.85 14.58 -11.64
CA SER A 482 -53.46 15.99 -11.55
C SER A 482 -51.92 16.14 -11.74
N SER A 483 -51.47 17.22 -12.39
CA SER A 483 -50.04 17.54 -12.51
C SER A 483 -49.36 17.59 -11.16
N LEU A 484 -48.02 17.28 -11.10
CA LEU A 484 -47.23 17.38 -9.88
C LEU A 484 -47.27 18.81 -9.34
N GLN A 485 -47.74 18.99 -8.10
CA GLN A 485 -47.93 20.30 -7.47
C GLN A 485 -46.93 20.56 -6.34
N PHE A 486 -46.54 19.52 -5.62
CA PHE A 486 -45.69 19.65 -4.43
C PHE A 486 -44.50 18.69 -4.44
N LEU A 487 -43.32 19.22 -4.12
CA LEU A 487 -42.14 18.45 -3.81
C LEU A 487 -41.84 18.56 -2.32
N ILE A 488 -41.99 17.49 -1.58
CA ILE A 488 -41.72 17.41 -0.15
C ILE A 488 -40.33 16.81 0.05
N LEU A 489 -39.44 17.57 0.69
CA LEU A 489 -38.11 17.08 1.10
C LEU A 489 -38.11 16.72 2.57
N GLU A 490 -37.98 15.43 2.86
CA GLU A 490 -37.76 14.91 4.21
C GLU A 490 -36.27 15.00 4.55
N MET A 491 -35.94 15.79 5.58
CA MET A 491 -34.56 16.21 5.90
C MET A 491 -34.06 15.70 7.26
N SER A 492 -34.77 14.78 7.93
CA SER A 492 -34.35 14.27 9.26
C SER A 492 -32.94 13.64 9.25
N ALA A 493 -32.56 13.05 8.13
CA ALA A 493 -31.25 12.42 7.96
C ALA A 493 -30.17 13.36 7.35
N VAL A 494 -30.52 14.60 7.03
CA VAL A 494 -29.55 15.60 6.54
C VAL A 494 -28.77 16.16 7.73
N SER A 495 -27.63 15.53 8.02
CA SER A 495 -26.79 15.85 9.19
C SER A 495 -26.03 17.16 9.11
N GLY A 496 -25.97 17.80 7.95
CA GLY A 496 -25.29 19.09 7.76
C GLY A 496 -25.38 19.59 6.32
N VAL A 497 -25.16 20.90 6.15
CA VAL A 497 -25.15 21.58 4.85
C VAL A 497 -23.96 22.52 4.80
N ASP A 498 -23.21 22.52 3.69
CA ASP A 498 -22.17 23.50 3.39
C ASP A 498 -22.68 24.56 2.39
N THR A 499 -21.80 25.46 1.98
CA THR A 499 -22.14 26.54 1.04
C THR A 499 -22.69 26.03 -0.29
N ASN A 500 -22.13 24.94 -0.82
CA ASN A 500 -22.61 24.32 -2.07
C ASN A 500 -23.92 23.57 -1.86
N GLY A 501 -24.13 23.00 -0.68
CA GLY A 501 -25.39 22.42 -0.28
C GLY A 501 -26.51 23.46 -0.19
N VAL A 502 -26.23 24.65 0.33
CA VAL A 502 -27.17 25.78 0.29
C VAL A 502 -27.50 26.16 -1.15
N SER A 503 -26.49 26.24 -2.02
CA SER A 503 -26.69 26.54 -3.45
C SER A 503 -27.58 25.50 -4.15
N PHE A 504 -27.41 24.20 -3.80
CA PHE A 504 -28.28 23.13 -4.28
C PHE A 504 -29.76 23.37 -3.92
N PHE A 505 -30.05 23.71 -2.67
CA PHE A 505 -31.45 23.97 -2.27
C PHE A 505 -32.04 25.24 -2.96
N LYS A 506 -31.25 26.28 -3.13
CA LYS A 506 -31.66 27.48 -3.89
C LYS A 506 -31.94 27.17 -5.36
N GLU A 507 -31.10 26.39 -5.99
CA GLU A 507 -31.29 25.95 -7.37
C GLU A 507 -32.52 25.02 -7.52
N LEU A 508 -32.72 24.12 -6.56
CA LEU A 508 -33.89 23.27 -6.53
C LEU A 508 -35.19 24.08 -6.42
N LYS A 509 -35.24 25.08 -5.52
CA LYS A 509 -36.39 26.01 -5.41
C LYS A 509 -36.67 26.72 -6.73
N LYS A 510 -35.60 27.22 -7.38
CA LYS A 510 -35.75 27.90 -8.68
C LYS A 510 -36.25 26.97 -9.78
N THR A 511 -35.80 25.73 -9.76
CA THR A 511 -36.20 24.70 -10.76
C THR A 511 -37.66 24.28 -10.56
N THR A 512 -38.06 24.03 -9.31
CA THR A 512 -39.46 23.70 -8.98
C THR A 512 -40.41 24.83 -9.27
N ALA A 513 -40.03 26.06 -8.93
CA ALA A 513 -40.85 27.27 -9.22
C ALA A 513 -41.10 27.47 -10.74
N LYS A 514 -40.11 27.19 -11.61
CA LYS A 514 -40.28 27.24 -13.06
C LYS A 514 -41.31 26.24 -13.59
N LYS A 515 -41.52 25.12 -12.87
CA LYS A 515 -42.49 24.07 -13.21
C LYS A 515 -43.80 24.20 -12.48
N ASN A 516 -44.03 25.33 -11.74
CA ASN A 516 -45.16 25.56 -10.85
C ASN A 516 -45.31 24.48 -9.76
N ILE A 517 -44.20 23.92 -9.27
CA ILE A 517 -44.15 22.95 -8.18
C ILE A 517 -43.71 23.71 -6.91
N GLU A 518 -44.46 23.59 -5.84
CA GLU A 518 -44.06 24.19 -4.55
C GLU A 518 -43.11 23.25 -3.79
N LEU A 519 -41.99 23.80 -3.31
CA LEU A 519 -41.01 23.10 -2.51
C LEU A 519 -41.33 23.20 -1.02
N VAL A 520 -41.47 22.05 -0.35
CA VAL A 520 -41.83 21.91 1.05
C VAL A 520 -40.72 21.20 1.81
N PHE A 521 -40.34 21.74 2.97
CA PHE A 521 -39.32 21.16 3.83
C PHE A 521 -39.95 20.50 5.05
N VAL A 522 -39.48 19.29 5.37
CA VAL A 522 -40.01 18.51 6.50
C VAL A 522 -38.83 18.10 7.40
N ASN A 523 -39.00 18.37 8.68
CA ASN A 523 -38.09 17.93 9.76
C ASN A 523 -36.59 18.25 9.54
N PRO A 524 -36.21 19.47 9.15
CA PRO A 524 -34.81 19.84 9.08
C PRO A 524 -34.19 19.90 10.48
N LEU A 525 -32.98 19.38 10.64
CA LEU A 525 -32.22 19.52 11.88
C LEU A 525 -31.92 21.00 12.19
N SER A 526 -31.89 21.38 13.46
CA SER A 526 -31.70 22.77 13.90
C SER A 526 -30.48 23.45 13.28
N GLU A 527 -29.35 22.74 13.17
CA GLU A 527 -28.12 23.28 12.55
C GLU A 527 -28.31 23.52 11.04
N VAL A 528 -29.02 22.64 10.36
CA VAL A 528 -29.32 22.76 8.93
C VAL A 528 -30.27 23.92 8.70
N MET A 529 -31.31 24.01 9.51
CA MET A 529 -32.29 25.09 9.46
C MET A 529 -31.65 26.47 9.68
N GLU A 530 -30.78 26.59 10.69
CA GLU A 530 -30.08 27.85 10.97
C GLU A 530 -29.18 28.30 9.80
N LYS A 531 -28.49 27.34 9.15
CA LYS A 531 -27.64 27.65 7.97
C LYS A 531 -28.47 28.06 6.75
N LEU A 532 -29.60 27.39 6.52
CA LEU A 532 -30.49 27.72 5.42
C LEU A 532 -31.15 29.08 5.64
N GLN A 533 -31.60 29.41 6.86
CA GLN A 533 -32.17 30.70 7.22
C GLN A 533 -31.15 31.83 7.10
N ARG A 534 -29.92 31.65 7.55
CA ARG A 534 -28.86 32.68 7.39
C ARG A 534 -28.51 32.95 5.92
N ALA A 535 -28.73 31.99 5.05
CA ALA A 535 -28.47 32.13 3.62
C ALA A 535 -29.67 32.69 2.84
N ASP A 536 -30.82 32.84 3.50
CA ASP A 536 -32.08 33.34 2.92
C ASP A 536 -32.22 34.85 3.17
N GLU A 537 -31.45 35.64 2.38
CA GLU A 537 -31.41 37.11 2.52
C GLU A 537 -32.72 37.79 2.14
N GLU A 538 -33.61 37.13 1.40
CA GLU A 538 -34.85 37.74 0.83
C GLU A 538 -36.15 37.09 1.34
N GLU A 539 -36.08 36.20 2.36
CA GLU A 539 -37.23 35.41 2.91
C GLU A 539 -38.04 34.62 1.85
N GLU A 540 -37.48 34.42 0.66
CA GLU A 540 -38.17 33.70 -0.43
C GLU A 540 -38.03 32.18 -0.36
N PHE A 541 -37.01 31.71 0.32
CA PHE A 541 -36.54 30.31 0.25
C PHE A 541 -37.17 29.45 1.35
N MET A 542 -37.17 29.91 2.60
CA MET A 542 -37.66 29.22 3.79
C MET A 542 -38.96 29.85 4.34
N ARG A 543 -40.04 29.79 3.56
CA ARG A 543 -41.34 30.32 4.02
C ARG A 543 -41.89 29.45 5.15
N PRO A 544 -42.32 30.02 6.28
CA PRO A 544 -42.90 29.23 7.39
C PRO A 544 -44.10 28.38 6.99
N GLU A 545 -44.83 28.79 5.95
CA GLU A 545 -46.01 28.07 5.42
C GLU A 545 -45.67 26.72 4.76
N PHE A 546 -44.39 26.48 4.39
CA PHE A 546 -43.90 25.27 3.74
C PHE A 546 -42.87 24.53 4.59
N LEU A 547 -42.86 24.76 5.90
CA LEU A 547 -42.00 24.11 6.86
C LEU A 547 -42.86 23.28 7.85
N PHE A 548 -42.67 21.94 7.87
CA PHE A 548 -43.45 21.03 8.69
C PHE A 548 -42.56 20.11 9.52
N LEU A 549 -43.13 19.58 10.63
CA LEU A 549 -42.43 18.62 11.48
C LEU A 549 -42.48 17.19 10.95
N THR A 550 -43.61 16.82 10.28
CA THR A 550 -43.79 15.48 9.74
C THR A 550 -44.29 15.54 8.29
N VAL A 551 -44.02 14.48 7.52
CA VAL A 551 -44.52 14.37 6.14
C VAL A 551 -46.06 14.28 6.15
N ALA A 552 -46.64 13.63 7.16
CA ALA A 552 -48.10 13.50 7.30
C ALA A 552 -48.77 14.89 7.50
N GLU A 553 -48.22 15.75 8.37
CA GLU A 553 -48.72 17.11 8.55
C GLU A 553 -48.62 17.94 7.27
N ALA A 554 -47.47 17.83 6.57
CA ALA A 554 -47.28 18.52 5.30
C ALA A 554 -48.35 18.10 4.29
N VAL A 555 -48.56 16.80 4.07
CA VAL A 555 -49.57 16.28 3.13
C VAL A 555 -50.99 16.69 3.55
N ALA A 556 -51.33 16.56 4.83
CA ALA A 556 -52.68 16.96 5.33
C ALA A 556 -52.93 18.47 5.12
N SER A 557 -51.97 19.32 5.42
CA SER A 557 -52.09 20.79 5.21
C SER A 557 -52.22 21.14 3.74
N LEU A 558 -51.52 20.49 2.86
CA LEU A 558 -51.51 20.72 1.41
C LEU A 558 -52.82 20.20 0.76
N SER A 559 -53.37 19.09 1.27
CA SER A 559 -54.66 18.57 0.82
C SER A 559 -55.82 19.54 1.06
N LEU A 560 -55.73 20.38 2.06
CA LEU A 560 -56.74 21.42 2.36
C LEU A 560 -56.65 22.63 1.44
N LYS A 561 -55.51 22.85 0.75
CA LYS A 561 -55.25 23.98 -0.13
C LYS A 561 -55.50 23.72 -1.62
N GLY A 562 -55.66 22.45 -2.03
CA GLY A 562 -55.82 22.05 -3.44
C GLY A 562 -57.21 21.46 -3.74
N PRO A 563 -57.80 21.78 -4.92
CA PRO A 563 -59.16 21.34 -5.29
C PRO A 563 -59.28 19.82 -5.66
N SER A 564 -58.21 19.05 -5.64
CA SER A 564 -58.22 17.66 -6.21
C SER A 564 -57.79 16.54 -5.26
N LEU A 565 -57.52 16.80 -3.97
CA LEU A 565 -57.05 15.76 -3.03
C LEU A 565 -58.16 15.12 -2.15
N ASN A 566 -59.43 15.50 -2.35
CA ASN A 566 -60.57 15.05 -1.50
C ASN A 566 -61.14 13.67 -1.81
N ASN A 567 -60.47 12.82 -2.61
CA ASN A 567 -60.97 11.47 -2.93
C ASN A 567 -59.86 10.40 -2.77
N VAL A 568 -59.27 10.28 -1.58
CA VAL A 568 -58.47 9.08 -1.22
C VAL A 568 -58.89 8.56 0.15
#